data_ab1d85eb5e35a36be9d8def038b0e5b4
#
_entry.id   ab1d85eb5e35a36be9d8def038b0e5b4
#
_cell.length_a   1.000
_cell.length_b   1.000
_cell.length_c   1.000
_cell.angle_alpha   90.00
_cell.angle_beta   90.00
_cell.angle_gamma   90.00
#
_symmetry.space_group_name_H-M   'P 1'
#
loop_
_entity.id
_entity.type
_entity.pdbx_description
1 polymer ?
#
loop_
_entity_poly.entity_id
_entity_poly.type
_entity_poly.pdbx_seq_one_letter_code
_entity_poly.pdbx_strand_id
1 'polypeptide(L)'
;QLMDLGFLNRDLERARGIDYNLTFRDTIDIGVPVDLQISIAANRNLERSLTFTNPDGTVDYESYEGEWGFSEWRAQSGVVLAWDKWRFNWQTRYLGAVTQDEDAIDAFSDAFTASDTCLGPPTDELCRDYAEAGSYMIHSVSISYEEDNWYLGMGVRNLEDKSPPLADPSEITGVKSRAIGYGYDLMGRNF
;
A
#
# COMPACT_ATOMS: atom_id res chain seq x y z
N GLN A 1 -10.04 34.59 -24.96
CA GLN A 1 -8.84 34.39 -24.17
C GLN A 1 -8.20 33.10 -24.64
N LEU A 2 -7.03 33.17 -25.27
CA LEU A 2 -6.20 31.98 -25.54
C LEU A 2 -5.58 31.55 -24.21
N MET A 3 -5.92 30.36 -23.77
CA MET A 3 -5.25 29.70 -22.65
C MET A 3 -3.91 29.16 -23.18
N ASP A 4 -2.81 29.77 -22.77
CA ASP A 4 -1.47 29.24 -23.08
C ASP A 4 -1.19 28.12 -22.09
N LEU A 5 -1.37 26.89 -22.54
CA LEU A 5 -1.06 25.67 -21.79
C LEU A 5 0.40 25.28 -22.03
N GLY A 6 1.32 26.09 -21.54
CA GLY A 6 2.74 25.75 -21.53
C GLY A 6 3.07 24.68 -20.50
N PHE A 7 4.08 23.87 -20.80
CA PHE A 7 4.68 22.99 -19.78
C PHE A 7 5.46 23.87 -18.79
N LEU A 8 5.05 23.84 -17.52
CA LEU A 8 5.80 24.46 -16.45
C LEU A 8 6.76 23.41 -15.87
N ASN A 9 8.05 23.71 -15.80
CA ASN A 9 8.98 22.92 -15.01
C ASN A 9 8.67 23.22 -13.53
N ARG A 10 8.38 22.17 -12.76
CA ARG A 10 8.30 22.27 -11.30
C ARG A 10 9.71 22.50 -10.75
N ASP A 11 9.84 23.42 -9.82
CA ASP A 11 11.15 23.91 -9.38
C ASP A 11 11.97 22.82 -8.69
N LEU A 12 11.36 22.03 -7.79
CA LEU A 12 12.09 20.99 -7.08
C LEU A 12 11.16 19.90 -6.55
N GLU A 13 11.43 18.66 -6.94
CA GLU A 13 10.86 17.46 -6.32
C GLU A 13 11.96 16.68 -5.59
N ARG A 14 11.72 16.29 -4.34
CA ARG A 14 12.66 15.50 -3.54
C ARG A 14 12.03 14.17 -3.17
N ALA A 15 12.83 13.12 -3.28
CA ALA A 15 12.51 11.79 -2.78
C ALA A 15 13.74 11.23 -2.07
N ARG A 16 13.59 10.80 -0.83
CA ARG A 16 14.61 10.09 -0.07
C ARG A 16 14.01 8.87 0.59
N GLY A 17 14.76 7.81 0.63
CA GLY A 17 14.33 6.57 1.25
C GLY A 17 15.49 5.65 1.57
N ILE A 18 15.18 4.58 2.26
CA ILE A 18 16.13 3.51 2.59
C ILE A 18 15.49 2.18 2.17
N ASP A 19 16.24 1.42 1.39
CA ASP A 19 15.86 0.07 1.01
C ASP A 19 16.61 -0.95 1.87
N TYR A 20 15.86 -1.88 2.44
CA TYR A 20 16.37 -2.98 3.23
C TYR A 20 16.13 -4.29 2.47
N ASN A 21 17.19 -5.08 2.33
CA ASN A 21 17.08 -6.42 1.75
C ASN A 21 17.81 -7.43 2.63
N LEU A 22 17.10 -8.46 3.06
CA LEU A 22 17.63 -9.56 3.84
C LEU A 22 17.27 -10.88 3.16
N THR A 23 18.22 -11.77 3.03
CA THR A 23 17.98 -13.14 2.61
C THR A 23 18.75 -14.07 3.54
N PHE A 24 18.04 -15.00 4.13
CA PHE A 24 18.61 -16.09 4.94
C PHE A 24 18.31 -17.42 4.25
N ARG A 25 19.27 -18.32 4.24
CA ARG A 25 19.13 -19.70 3.73
C ARG A 25 19.83 -20.65 4.66
N ASP A 26 19.15 -21.75 4.93
CA ASP A 26 19.69 -22.84 5.75
C ASP A 26 18.99 -24.15 5.38
N THR A 27 19.58 -25.26 5.77
CA THR A 27 18.94 -26.57 5.69
C THR A 27 18.74 -27.10 7.10
N ILE A 28 17.48 -27.25 7.49
CA ILE A 28 17.11 -27.78 8.83
C ILE A 28 16.73 -29.25 8.73
N ASP A 29 17.17 -30.05 9.69
CA ASP A 29 16.82 -31.47 9.78
C ASP A 29 15.77 -31.68 10.88
N ILE A 30 14.55 -32.01 10.45
CA ILE A 30 13.42 -32.35 11.32
C ILE A 30 12.99 -33.82 11.16
N GLY A 31 13.95 -34.71 10.84
CA GLY A 31 13.74 -36.10 10.43
C GLY A 31 13.77 -36.27 8.90
N VAL A 32 13.66 -35.18 8.17
CA VAL A 32 13.95 -35.04 6.74
C VAL A 32 14.67 -33.71 6.55
N PRO A 33 15.62 -33.61 5.59
CA PRO A 33 16.25 -32.34 5.28
C PRO A 33 15.22 -31.39 4.62
N VAL A 34 15.11 -30.20 5.16
CA VAL A 34 14.21 -29.12 4.66
C VAL A 34 15.05 -27.91 4.37
N ASP A 35 15.08 -27.48 3.13
CA ASP A 35 15.70 -26.23 2.73
C ASP A 35 14.77 -25.07 3.09
N LEU A 36 15.26 -24.17 3.93
CA LEU A 36 14.58 -22.95 4.38
C LEU A 36 15.21 -21.76 3.68
N GLN A 37 14.37 -20.94 3.08
CA GLN A 37 14.74 -19.59 2.64
C GLN A 37 13.77 -18.57 3.22
N ILE A 38 14.32 -17.55 3.87
CA ILE A 38 13.58 -16.37 4.33
C ILE A 38 14.09 -15.16 3.55
N SER A 39 13.19 -14.37 3.01
CA SER A 39 13.51 -13.12 2.31
C SER A 39 12.65 -11.98 2.86
N ILE A 40 13.25 -10.83 3.06
CA ILE A 40 12.58 -9.60 3.45
C ILE A 40 13.11 -8.48 2.56
N ALA A 41 12.21 -7.78 1.91
CA ALA A 41 12.49 -6.53 1.21
C ALA A 41 11.59 -5.45 1.81
N ALA A 42 12.16 -4.37 2.28
CA ALA A 42 11.41 -3.25 2.85
C ALA A 42 11.96 -1.93 2.33
N ASN A 43 11.08 -0.98 2.14
CA ASN A 43 11.40 0.39 1.80
C ASN A 43 10.85 1.30 2.89
N ARG A 44 11.67 2.20 3.38
CA ARG A 44 11.27 3.32 4.22
C ARG A 44 11.38 4.60 3.43
N ASN A 45 10.26 5.24 3.18
CA ASN A 45 10.20 6.59 2.64
C ASN A 45 10.52 7.58 3.76
N LEU A 46 11.51 8.45 3.56
CA LEU A 46 11.95 9.44 4.55
C LEU A 46 11.57 10.86 4.14
N GLU A 47 11.33 11.07 2.86
CA GLU A 47 10.94 12.36 2.32
C GLU A 47 10.33 12.16 0.94
N ARG A 48 9.18 12.75 0.74
CA ARG A 48 8.57 12.92 -0.56
C ARG A 48 7.95 14.31 -0.59
N SER A 49 8.58 15.25 -1.26
CA SER A 49 8.15 16.64 -1.22
C SER A 49 8.27 17.33 -2.57
N LEU A 50 7.47 18.35 -2.73
CA LEU A 50 7.44 19.23 -3.88
C LEU A 50 7.59 20.67 -3.40
N THR A 51 8.46 21.40 -4.06
CA THR A 51 8.58 22.85 -3.86
C THR A 51 8.32 23.51 -5.21
N PHE A 52 7.48 24.50 -5.23
CA PHE A 52 7.21 25.27 -6.46
C PHE A 52 7.07 26.76 -6.19
N THR A 53 7.46 27.55 -7.15
CA THR A 53 7.37 29.01 -7.09
C THR A 53 6.15 29.46 -7.89
N ASN A 54 5.27 30.19 -7.24
CA ASN A 54 4.09 30.76 -7.85
C ASN A 54 4.42 31.94 -8.76
N PRO A 55 3.52 32.33 -9.68
CA PRO A 55 3.71 33.50 -10.55
C PRO A 55 3.90 34.82 -9.81
N ASP A 56 3.43 34.92 -8.58
CA ASP A 56 3.59 36.09 -7.69
C ASP A 56 4.92 36.10 -6.93
N GLY A 57 5.74 35.04 -7.09
CA GLY A 57 7.04 34.87 -6.45
C GLY A 57 6.96 34.23 -5.06
N THR A 58 5.79 33.80 -4.59
CA THR A 58 5.68 32.98 -3.38
C THR A 58 6.17 31.56 -3.63
N VAL A 59 6.75 30.94 -2.62
CA VAL A 59 7.24 29.56 -2.69
C VAL A 59 6.37 28.69 -1.81
N ASP A 60 5.77 27.69 -2.40
CA ASP A 60 4.95 26.69 -1.70
C ASP A 60 5.75 25.39 -1.55
N TYR A 61 5.55 24.74 -0.43
CA TYR A 61 6.15 23.46 -0.08
C TYR A 61 5.05 22.49 0.32
N GLU A 62 5.00 21.35 -0.36
CA GLU A 62 4.09 20.25 -0.06
C GLU A 62 4.89 19.00 0.30
N SER A 63 4.49 18.32 1.35
CA SER A 63 5.06 17.04 1.77
C SER A 63 4.02 15.95 1.60
N TYR A 64 4.37 14.90 0.90
CA TYR A 64 3.49 13.75 0.61
C TYR A 64 3.89 12.50 1.41
N GLU A 65 4.88 12.60 2.31
CA GLU A 65 5.30 11.48 3.11
C GLU A 65 4.19 11.04 4.07
N GLY A 66 3.85 9.76 4.05
CA GLY A 66 2.77 9.21 4.87
C GLY A 66 1.38 9.34 4.24
N GLU A 67 1.25 10.04 3.12
CA GLU A 67 -0.02 10.19 2.41
C GLU A 67 -0.33 8.99 1.49
N TRP A 68 -1.54 9.02 0.93
CA TRP A 68 -2.00 8.03 -0.03
C TRP A 68 -1.01 7.87 -1.20
N GLY A 69 -0.52 6.65 -1.39
CA GLY A 69 0.48 6.34 -2.39
C GLY A 69 1.93 6.49 -1.91
N PHE A 70 2.17 7.20 -0.82
CA PHE A 70 3.50 7.50 -0.28
C PHE A 70 3.69 7.03 1.17
N SER A 71 3.06 5.91 1.54
CA SER A 71 3.22 5.28 2.86
C SER A 71 4.67 5.26 3.31
N GLU A 72 4.92 5.62 4.57
CA GLU A 72 6.27 5.65 5.15
C GLU A 72 6.96 4.28 5.04
N TRP A 73 6.21 3.19 5.22
CA TRP A 73 6.77 1.85 5.14
C TRP A 73 6.04 0.96 4.15
N ARG A 74 6.81 0.27 3.33
CA ARG A 74 6.34 -0.83 2.48
C ARG A 74 7.27 -2.01 2.65
N ALA A 75 6.71 -3.20 2.80
CA ALA A 75 7.54 -4.39 2.94
C ALA A 75 6.89 -5.60 2.26
N GLN A 76 7.76 -6.51 1.85
CA GLN A 76 7.40 -7.85 1.40
C GLN A 76 8.30 -8.84 2.11
N SER A 77 7.74 -9.92 2.60
CA SER A 77 8.51 -11.04 3.12
C SER A 77 8.06 -12.35 2.49
N GLY A 78 8.99 -13.29 2.39
CA GLY A 78 8.72 -14.62 1.88
C GLY A 78 9.43 -15.66 2.71
N VAL A 79 8.74 -16.78 2.98
CA VAL A 79 9.31 -18.01 3.53
C VAL A 79 9.09 -19.09 2.50
N VAL A 80 10.16 -19.78 2.12
CA VAL A 80 10.12 -20.94 1.25
C VAL A 80 10.68 -22.12 2.05
N LEU A 81 9.91 -23.21 2.09
CA LEU A 81 10.33 -24.49 2.59
C LEU A 81 10.31 -25.49 1.42
N ALA A 82 11.42 -26.14 1.18
CA ALA A 82 11.52 -27.18 0.15
C ALA A 82 12.07 -28.48 0.76
N TRP A 83 11.36 -29.57 0.50
CA TRP A 83 11.78 -30.90 0.96
C TRP A 83 11.37 -31.96 -0.06
N ASP A 84 12.30 -32.81 -0.42
CA ASP A 84 12.10 -33.81 -1.48
C ASP A 84 11.50 -33.17 -2.74
N LYS A 85 10.27 -33.47 -3.09
CA LYS A 85 9.53 -32.95 -4.25
C LYS A 85 8.53 -31.86 -3.90
N TRP A 86 8.45 -31.51 -2.65
CA TRP A 86 7.50 -30.51 -2.14
C TRP A 86 8.15 -29.14 -1.99
N ARG A 87 7.36 -28.11 -2.28
CA ARG A 87 7.70 -26.71 -2.01
C ARG A 87 6.51 -25.99 -1.42
N PHE A 88 6.70 -25.40 -0.27
CA PHE A 88 5.75 -24.50 0.37
C PHE A 88 6.27 -23.07 0.30
N ASN A 89 5.38 -22.13 -0.03
CA ASN A 89 5.69 -20.70 -0.03
C ASN A 89 4.67 -19.96 0.82
N TRP A 90 5.15 -19.06 1.65
CA TRP A 90 4.35 -18.09 2.37
C TRP A 90 4.87 -16.71 2.01
N GLN A 91 4.01 -15.84 1.52
CA GLN A 91 4.34 -14.46 1.21
C GLN A 91 3.48 -13.53 2.04
N THR A 92 4.09 -12.45 2.53
CA THR A 92 3.42 -11.37 3.24
C THR A 92 3.72 -10.07 2.53
N ARG A 93 2.71 -9.25 2.31
CA ARG A 93 2.85 -7.87 1.83
C ARG A 93 2.30 -6.93 2.89
N TYR A 94 3.06 -5.89 3.18
CA TYR A 94 2.76 -4.87 4.17
C TYR A 94 2.80 -3.48 3.54
N LEU A 95 1.81 -2.67 3.86
CA LEU A 95 1.76 -1.23 3.60
C LEU A 95 1.54 -0.54 4.95
N GLY A 96 2.34 0.46 5.25
CA GLY A 96 2.17 1.31 6.43
C GLY A 96 0.86 2.10 6.36
N ALA A 97 0.46 2.63 7.49
CA ALA A 97 -0.65 3.57 7.57
C ALA A 97 -0.39 4.76 6.65
N VAL A 98 -1.46 5.37 6.18
CA VAL A 98 -1.44 6.57 5.35
C VAL A 98 -2.52 7.53 5.82
N THR A 99 -2.27 8.82 5.60
CA THR A 99 -3.22 9.89 5.84
C THR A 99 -3.63 10.54 4.53
N GLN A 100 -4.70 11.27 4.56
CA GLN A 100 -5.11 12.20 3.54
C GLN A 100 -4.26 13.48 3.66
N ASP A 101 -4.21 14.30 2.63
CA ASP A 101 -3.62 15.63 2.70
C ASP A 101 -4.28 16.45 3.83
N GLU A 102 -3.45 17.08 4.69
CA GLU A 102 -3.93 17.84 5.84
C GLU A 102 -4.87 18.99 5.42
N ASP A 103 -4.53 19.70 4.36
CA ASP A 103 -5.34 20.82 3.86
C ASP A 103 -6.73 20.35 3.38
N ALA A 104 -6.79 19.16 2.82
CA ALA A 104 -8.04 18.56 2.41
C ALA A 104 -8.86 18.05 3.59
N ILE A 105 -8.23 17.45 4.61
CA ILE A 105 -8.88 17.04 5.85
C ILE A 105 -9.58 18.22 6.50
N ASP A 106 -8.88 19.34 6.66
CA ASP A 106 -9.42 20.55 7.29
C ASP A 106 -10.58 21.11 6.48
N ALA A 107 -10.44 21.22 5.15
CA ALA A 107 -11.50 21.72 4.29
C ALA A 107 -12.77 20.87 4.33
N PHE A 108 -12.64 19.55 4.36
CA PHE A 108 -13.78 18.63 4.48
C PHE A 108 -14.39 18.65 5.87
N SER A 109 -13.58 18.60 6.90
CA SER A 109 -14.03 18.67 8.30
C SER A 109 -14.86 19.94 8.54
N ASP A 110 -14.39 21.08 8.05
CA ASP A 110 -15.09 22.35 8.15
C ASP A 110 -16.40 22.37 7.33
N ALA A 111 -16.39 21.83 6.12
CA ALA A 111 -17.58 21.75 5.28
C ALA A 111 -18.65 20.83 5.89
N PHE A 112 -18.29 19.69 6.47
CA PHE A 112 -19.21 18.81 7.14
C PHE A 112 -19.76 19.41 8.43
N THR A 113 -18.92 20.09 9.20
CA THR A 113 -19.34 20.78 10.42
C THR A 113 -20.29 21.95 10.10
N ALA A 114 -19.99 22.72 9.06
CA ALA A 114 -20.80 23.87 8.65
C ALA A 114 -22.16 23.49 8.04
N SER A 115 -22.25 22.33 7.38
CA SER A 115 -23.48 21.91 6.71
C SER A 115 -24.51 21.25 7.63
N ASP A 116 -24.12 20.84 8.84
CA ASP A 116 -24.96 20.08 9.79
C ASP A 116 -25.69 18.87 9.15
N THR A 117 -25.10 18.37 8.05
CA THR A 117 -25.70 17.32 7.20
C THR A 117 -25.30 15.91 7.65
N CYS A 118 -24.32 15.79 8.51
CA CYS A 118 -23.86 14.52 9.06
C CYS A 118 -24.65 14.12 10.31
N LEU A 119 -25.93 13.88 10.16
CA LEU A 119 -26.82 13.49 11.26
C LEU A 119 -26.90 11.97 11.50
N GLY A 120 -26.10 11.19 10.77
CA GLY A 120 -26.11 9.74 10.86
C GLY A 120 -24.89 9.13 11.53
N PRO A 121 -24.97 7.83 11.86
CA PRO A 121 -23.78 7.10 12.30
C PRO A 121 -22.72 7.13 11.18
N PRO A 122 -21.44 6.92 11.49
CA PRO A 122 -20.33 7.00 10.52
C PRO A 122 -20.37 5.92 9.41
N THR A 123 -21.55 5.47 9.06
CA THR A 123 -21.81 4.52 7.98
C THR A 123 -22.28 5.18 6.70
N ASP A 124 -22.64 6.46 6.73
CA ASP A 124 -23.07 7.21 5.54
C ASP A 124 -21.81 7.71 4.78
N GLU A 125 -21.73 7.44 3.48
CA GLU A 125 -20.59 7.82 2.64
C GLU A 125 -20.34 9.34 2.61
N LEU A 126 -21.38 10.13 2.84
CA LEU A 126 -21.30 11.60 2.86
C LEU A 126 -20.86 12.20 4.19
N CYS A 127 -20.77 11.39 5.24
CA CYS A 127 -20.49 11.84 6.60
C CYS A 127 -19.20 11.26 7.18
N ARG A 128 -18.34 10.73 6.34
CA ARG A 128 -17.12 10.07 6.80
C ARG A 128 -15.91 10.93 6.53
N ASP A 129 -15.22 11.20 7.62
CA ASP A 129 -13.83 11.53 7.53
C ASP A 129 -13.01 10.22 7.46
N TYR A 130 -12.50 9.91 6.28
CA TYR A 130 -11.54 8.82 6.07
C TYR A 130 -10.12 9.35 5.97
N ALA A 131 -9.83 10.35 6.76
CA ALA A 131 -8.54 11.00 6.79
C ALA A 131 -7.37 10.02 6.99
N GLU A 132 -7.63 8.90 7.65
CA GLU A 132 -6.59 7.94 7.96
C GLU A 132 -6.96 6.52 7.52
N ALA A 133 -6.00 5.82 6.95
CA ALA A 133 -6.06 4.38 6.73
C ALA A 133 -4.98 3.69 7.54
N GLY A 134 -5.37 2.77 8.40
CA GLY A 134 -4.45 1.95 9.17
C GLY A 134 -3.57 1.07 8.28
N SER A 135 -2.52 0.50 8.85
CA SER A 135 -1.64 -0.40 8.11
C SER A 135 -2.39 -1.58 7.50
N TYR A 136 -1.94 -1.97 6.33
CA TYR A 136 -2.54 -3.05 5.55
C TYR A 136 -1.54 -4.18 5.35
N MET A 137 -1.91 -5.39 5.74
CA MET A 137 -1.08 -6.56 5.57
C MET A 137 -1.93 -7.71 5.04
N ILE A 138 -1.43 -8.43 4.04
CA ILE A 138 -2.05 -9.62 3.47
C ILE A 138 -1.04 -10.76 3.37
N HIS A 139 -1.55 -11.97 3.54
CA HIS A 139 -0.80 -13.20 3.41
C HIS A 139 -1.26 -14.01 2.21
N SER A 140 -0.31 -14.65 1.54
CA SER A 140 -0.57 -15.59 0.45
C SER A 140 0.24 -16.84 0.70
N VAL A 141 -0.35 -17.99 0.48
CA VAL A 141 0.30 -19.29 0.66
C VAL A 141 0.14 -20.14 -0.58
N SER A 142 1.13 -20.95 -0.88
CA SER A 142 1.05 -21.96 -1.93
C SER A 142 1.84 -23.19 -1.56
N ILE A 143 1.41 -24.32 -2.06
CA ILE A 143 2.13 -25.59 -1.98
C ILE A 143 2.20 -26.21 -3.38
N SER A 144 3.33 -26.79 -3.70
CA SER A 144 3.51 -27.48 -4.97
C SER A 144 4.27 -28.80 -4.77
N TYR A 145 3.99 -29.72 -5.67
CA TYR A 145 4.65 -31.01 -5.79
C TYR A 145 5.13 -31.18 -7.23
N GLU A 146 6.38 -31.58 -7.42
CA GLU A 146 7.02 -31.71 -8.71
C GLU A 146 7.60 -33.12 -8.91
N GLU A 147 7.20 -33.77 -9.98
CA GLU A 147 7.72 -35.04 -10.49
C GLU A 147 8.40 -34.82 -11.85
N ASP A 148 9.14 -35.80 -12.32
CA ASP A 148 9.89 -35.71 -13.56
C ASP A 148 9.02 -35.31 -14.76
N ASN A 149 7.76 -35.72 -14.79
CA ASN A 149 6.85 -35.56 -15.93
C ASN A 149 5.60 -34.73 -15.63
N TRP A 150 5.37 -34.29 -14.41
CA TRP A 150 4.19 -33.52 -14.03
C TRP A 150 4.43 -32.64 -12.81
N TYR A 151 3.64 -31.59 -12.71
CA TYR A 151 3.65 -30.63 -11.62
C TYR A 151 2.21 -30.42 -11.15
N LEU A 152 2.05 -30.37 -9.84
CA LEU A 152 0.79 -29.98 -9.17
C LEU A 152 1.05 -28.82 -8.22
N GLY A 153 0.29 -27.76 -8.36
CA GLY A 153 0.39 -26.60 -7.45
C GLY A 153 -0.98 -26.05 -7.12
N MET A 154 -1.11 -25.60 -5.87
CA MET A 154 -2.28 -24.89 -5.40
C MET A 154 -1.86 -23.76 -4.48
N GLY A 155 -2.69 -22.71 -4.39
CA GLY A 155 -2.39 -21.60 -3.52
C GLY A 155 -3.60 -20.73 -3.25
N VAL A 156 -3.46 -19.89 -2.24
CA VAL A 156 -4.48 -18.91 -1.85
C VAL A 156 -3.78 -17.56 -1.73
N ARG A 157 -4.26 -16.57 -2.45
CA ARG A 157 -3.88 -15.17 -2.26
C ARG A 157 -4.86 -14.50 -1.33
N ASN A 158 -4.34 -13.53 -0.55
CA ASN A 158 -5.14 -12.81 0.44
C ASN A 158 -5.92 -13.78 1.34
N LEU A 159 -5.18 -14.59 2.09
CA LEU A 159 -5.72 -15.70 2.91
C LEU A 159 -6.83 -15.25 3.86
N GLU A 160 -6.75 -14.02 4.35
CA GLU A 160 -7.68 -13.43 5.30
C GLU A 160 -8.90 -12.75 4.64
N ASP A 161 -8.93 -12.70 3.29
CA ASP A 161 -9.94 -11.97 2.53
C ASP A 161 -10.02 -10.48 2.90
N LYS A 162 -8.86 -9.88 3.16
CA LYS A 162 -8.77 -8.51 3.63
C LYS A 162 -9.06 -7.54 2.50
N SER A 163 -10.09 -6.74 2.68
CA SER A 163 -10.45 -5.68 1.73
C SER A 163 -9.51 -4.47 1.85
N PRO A 164 -9.35 -3.67 0.78
CA PRO A 164 -8.72 -2.37 0.88
C PRO A 164 -9.39 -1.50 1.95
N PRO A 165 -8.65 -0.56 2.56
CA PRO A 165 -9.26 0.41 3.46
C PRO A 165 -10.28 1.27 2.73
N LEU A 166 -11.16 1.87 3.48
CA LEU A 166 -12.04 2.92 2.98
C LEU A 166 -11.21 4.18 2.76
N ALA A 167 -11.58 4.97 1.79
CA ALA A 167 -10.90 6.18 1.41
C ALA A 167 -11.90 7.19 0.85
N ASP A 168 -11.61 8.46 0.98
CA ASP A 168 -12.43 9.50 0.39
C ASP A 168 -12.28 9.48 -1.15
N PRO A 169 -13.37 9.35 -1.91
CA PRO A 169 -13.31 9.30 -3.36
C PRO A 169 -13.01 10.67 -3.99
N SER A 170 -13.03 11.76 -3.24
CA SER A 170 -12.70 13.10 -3.75
C SER A 170 -11.20 13.27 -4.00
N GLU A 171 -10.37 12.61 -3.23
CA GLU A 171 -8.91 12.72 -3.36
C GLU A 171 -8.26 11.54 -4.04
N ILE A 172 -8.81 10.36 -3.86
CA ILE A 172 -8.25 9.16 -4.46
C ILE A 172 -9.26 8.45 -5.34
N THR A 173 -8.77 7.78 -6.37
CA THR A 173 -9.62 6.91 -7.16
C THR A 173 -10.14 5.76 -6.28
N GLY A 174 -11.45 5.70 -6.12
CA GLY A 174 -12.12 4.71 -5.29
C GLY A 174 -13.23 3.96 -6.03
N VAL A 175 -13.54 2.75 -5.58
CA VAL A 175 -14.75 2.01 -5.95
C VAL A 175 -15.49 1.68 -4.66
N LYS A 176 -16.73 2.17 -4.53
CA LYS A 176 -17.52 2.02 -3.31
C LYS A 176 -16.75 2.43 -2.05
N SER A 177 -16.10 3.61 -2.12
CA SER A 177 -15.26 4.15 -1.05
C SER A 177 -14.08 3.26 -0.65
N ARG A 178 -13.61 2.38 -1.54
CA ARG A 178 -12.42 1.56 -1.36
C ARG A 178 -11.27 2.13 -2.19
N ALA A 179 -10.09 2.22 -1.58
CA ALA A 179 -8.88 2.66 -2.28
C ALA A 179 -8.56 1.75 -3.46
N ILE A 180 -8.36 2.34 -4.65
CA ILE A 180 -7.90 1.64 -5.84
C ILE A 180 -6.44 1.96 -6.10
N GLY A 181 -5.66 0.95 -6.40
CA GLY A 181 -4.21 1.13 -6.62
C GLY A 181 -3.48 1.26 -5.29
N TYR A 182 -2.41 2.02 -5.27
CA TYR A 182 -1.54 2.23 -4.10
C TYR A 182 -1.01 0.95 -3.43
N GLY A 183 -1.18 -0.22 -4.07
CA GLY A 183 -0.72 -1.51 -3.56
C GLY A 183 -1.75 -2.31 -2.79
N TYR A 184 -2.97 -1.84 -2.63
CA TYR A 184 -4.06 -2.61 -2.01
C TYR A 184 -4.58 -3.72 -2.93
N ASP A 185 -5.06 -4.82 -2.33
CA ASP A 185 -5.63 -5.95 -3.06
C ASP A 185 -7.14 -5.77 -3.25
N LEU A 186 -7.54 -5.54 -4.50
CA LEU A 186 -8.95 -5.35 -4.88
C LEU A 186 -9.68 -6.65 -5.18
N MET A 187 -8.94 -7.74 -5.40
CA MET A 187 -9.52 -9.02 -5.82
C MET A 187 -10.09 -9.82 -4.66
N GLY A 188 -9.64 -9.52 -3.42
CA GLY A 188 -9.96 -10.34 -2.27
C GLY A 188 -9.28 -11.71 -2.34
N ARG A 189 -9.85 -12.69 -1.60
CA ARG A 189 -9.32 -14.06 -1.61
C ARG A 189 -9.47 -14.70 -2.98
N ASN A 190 -8.37 -15.27 -3.48
CA ASN A 190 -8.29 -15.93 -4.78
C ASN A 190 -7.53 -17.26 -4.63
N PHE A 191 -8.00 -18.31 -5.36
CA PHE A 191 -7.46 -19.66 -5.35
C PHE A 191 -6.81 -20.03 -6.67
#